data_6630d67a6ca1fbb5c0d1cd7ed9ccf198
#
_entry.id   6630d67a6ca1fbb5c0d1cd7ed9ccf198
#
_cell.length_a   1.000
_cell.length_b   1.000
_cell.length_c   1.000
_cell.angle_alpha   90.00
_cell.angle_beta   90.00
_cell.angle_gamma   90.00
#
_symmetry.space_group_name_H-M   'P 1'
#
loop_
_entity.id
_entity.type
_entity.pdbx_description
1 polymer ?
#
loop_
_entity_poly.entity_id
_entity_poly.type
_entity_poly.pdbx_seq_one_letter_code
_entity_poly.pdbx_strand_id
1 'polypeptide(L)'
;MNKYFDIKDKVYDVTEKYPELIEVLAGAGFENLKNDMMRKSMGKLLSLETALKSKNINVEVFEKQLVEAIERKTVMSDNNGIVRNQDENAKTSIKGILPCPVRMQFIERFEKFVESQNYEINYNLNAASMGMEVIEEEIRNAKTEDDLSDVYMSAGFNLFFDKKLMGKFRDKGVFVDYRQGKLNKSLDNGMISLKDPKGEYSIIGVVPAIFIVNKDVLGDRSLPTSWEDLFKPEFENSIALPTSDLDMFNAIMLGIYSKYGREAVEALGRGLLKSMHPAQMVKTGGRKDFNTPAVSIMPYFFSKTIKENSNLTVVWPKDGAIISPVFLLTRKKNYDNSKPLIDFLLSKEVADILGADGKFPQTNPEYDNKLAEDQNFLWAGWEFIHSNDIGEILLNTEKWFYGQTE
;
A
#
# COMPACT_ATOMS: atom_id res chain seq x y z
N MET A 1 -22.29 -2.28 26.80
CA MET A 1 -23.11 -2.78 25.68
C MET A 1 -22.77 -1.90 24.47
N ASN A 2 -22.28 -2.47 23.40
CA ASN A 2 -21.98 -1.70 22.18
C ASN A 2 -23.27 -1.48 21.36
N LYS A 3 -23.22 -0.55 20.39
CA LYS A 3 -24.41 -0.17 19.58
C LYS A 3 -24.66 -1.07 18.36
N TYR A 4 -23.78 -2.04 18.08
CA TYR A 4 -23.81 -2.83 16.85
C TYR A 4 -24.44 -4.20 17.04
N PHE A 5 -24.06 -4.92 18.10
CA PHE A 5 -24.51 -6.29 18.42
C PHE A 5 -24.47 -6.54 19.93
N ASP A 6 -25.19 -7.57 20.40
CA ASP A 6 -25.02 -8.10 21.75
C ASP A 6 -24.01 -9.27 21.68
N ILE A 7 -23.12 -9.34 22.67
CA ILE A 7 -22.13 -10.44 22.76
C ILE A 7 -22.82 -11.83 22.90
N LYS A 8 -24.08 -11.86 23.29
CA LYS A 8 -24.93 -13.06 23.37
C LYS A 8 -25.58 -13.42 22.03
N ASP A 9 -25.49 -12.56 21.02
CA ASP A 9 -25.98 -12.86 19.68
C ASP A 9 -25.24 -14.06 19.09
N LYS A 10 -25.92 -14.76 18.17
CA LYS A 10 -25.32 -15.90 17.48
C LYS A 10 -24.21 -15.45 16.56
N VAL A 11 -23.12 -16.22 16.52
CA VAL A 11 -21.98 -15.96 15.62
C VAL A 11 -22.44 -15.79 14.17
N TYR A 12 -23.39 -16.62 13.72
CA TYR A 12 -23.96 -16.52 12.38
C TYR A 12 -24.63 -15.18 12.14
N ASP A 13 -25.54 -14.77 13.03
CA ASP A 13 -26.31 -13.55 12.85
C ASP A 13 -25.43 -12.30 12.84
N VAL A 14 -24.42 -12.27 13.72
CA VAL A 14 -23.48 -11.17 13.79
C VAL A 14 -22.57 -11.14 12.55
N THR A 15 -22.10 -12.27 12.06
CA THR A 15 -21.25 -12.34 10.86
C THR A 15 -22.00 -12.15 9.55
N GLU A 16 -23.29 -12.42 9.49
CA GLU A 16 -24.13 -12.06 8.33
C GLU A 16 -24.38 -10.54 8.28
N LYS A 17 -24.63 -9.95 9.46
CA LYS A 17 -24.84 -8.50 9.56
C LYS A 17 -23.54 -7.71 9.34
N TYR A 18 -22.41 -8.26 9.78
CA TYR A 18 -21.08 -7.65 9.71
C TYR A 18 -20.06 -8.66 9.16
N PRO A 19 -20.00 -8.87 7.82
CA PRO A 19 -19.15 -9.89 7.20
C PRO A 19 -17.65 -9.69 7.47
N GLU A 20 -17.20 -8.46 7.73
CA GLU A 20 -15.83 -8.12 8.12
C GLU A 20 -15.35 -8.84 9.38
N LEU A 21 -16.27 -9.20 10.24
CA LEU A 21 -15.96 -9.92 11.48
C LEU A 21 -15.53 -11.37 11.24
N ILE A 22 -15.83 -11.94 10.07
CA ILE A 22 -15.41 -13.29 9.70
C ILE A 22 -13.88 -13.39 9.73
N GLU A 23 -13.17 -12.41 9.13
CA GLU A 23 -11.70 -12.41 9.12
C GLU A 23 -11.12 -12.19 10.53
N VAL A 24 -11.73 -11.33 11.34
CA VAL A 24 -11.29 -11.07 12.72
C VAL A 24 -11.43 -12.33 13.58
N LEU A 25 -12.57 -13.01 13.46
CA LEU A 25 -12.84 -14.25 14.17
C LEU A 25 -11.94 -15.39 13.68
N ALA A 26 -11.73 -15.50 12.36
CA ALA A 26 -10.82 -16.50 11.80
C ALA A 26 -9.39 -16.30 12.32
N GLY A 27 -8.91 -15.05 12.38
CA GLY A 27 -7.61 -14.70 12.98
C GLY A 27 -7.50 -15.02 14.49
N ALA A 28 -8.64 -15.16 15.17
CA ALA A 28 -8.71 -15.58 16.57
C ALA A 28 -8.86 -17.11 16.75
N GLY A 29 -8.68 -17.88 15.66
CA GLY A 29 -8.72 -19.34 15.67
C GLY A 29 -10.08 -19.96 15.31
N PHE A 30 -10.99 -19.17 14.71
CA PHE A 30 -12.27 -19.67 14.19
C PHE A 30 -12.25 -19.74 12.66
N GLU A 31 -11.19 -20.30 12.08
CA GLU A 31 -10.99 -20.40 10.61
C GLU A 31 -12.16 -21.06 9.87
N ASN A 32 -12.83 -22.00 10.52
CA ASN A 32 -14.01 -22.67 9.97
C ASN A 32 -15.16 -21.72 9.62
N LEU A 33 -15.18 -20.50 10.19
CA LEU A 33 -16.20 -19.50 9.87
C LEU A 33 -16.04 -18.90 8.47
N LYS A 34 -14.89 -19.05 7.83
CA LYS A 34 -14.68 -18.68 6.42
C LYS A 34 -15.49 -19.55 5.47
N ASN A 35 -15.75 -20.79 5.85
CA ASN A 35 -16.64 -21.68 5.11
C ASN A 35 -18.11 -21.38 5.43
N ASP A 36 -18.88 -20.96 4.40
CA ASP A 36 -20.27 -20.55 4.54
C ASP A 36 -21.18 -21.65 5.14
N MET A 37 -20.96 -22.91 4.74
CA MET A 37 -21.74 -24.05 5.25
C MET A 37 -21.44 -24.32 6.73
N MET A 38 -20.16 -24.23 7.13
CA MET A 38 -19.76 -24.38 8.53
C MET A 38 -20.26 -23.21 9.38
N ARG A 39 -20.21 -21.99 8.86
CA ARG A 39 -20.74 -20.81 9.53
C ARG A 39 -22.26 -20.93 9.76
N LYS A 40 -23.00 -21.37 8.75
CA LYS A 40 -24.45 -21.61 8.86
C LYS A 40 -24.83 -22.71 9.85
N SER A 41 -24.02 -23.76 9.98
CA SER A 41 -24.31 -24.87 10.90
C SER A 41 -23.84 -24.54 12.31
N MET A 42 -22.56 -24.27 12.53
CA MET A 42 -22.00 -24.04 13.87
C MET A 42 -22.32 -22.65 14.42
N GLY A 43 -22.26 -21.62 13.55
CA GLY A 43 -22.48 -20.23 13.97
C GLY A 43 -23.90 -19.94 14.45
N LYS A 44 -24.91 -20.70 14.00
CA LYS A 44 -26.29 -20.60 14.49
C LYS A 44 -26.48 -21.23 15.86
N LEU A 45 -25.60 -22.11 16.28
CA LEU A 45 -25.72 -22.81 17.58
C LEU A 45 -25.04 -22.02 18.70
N LEU A 46 -23.91 -21.38 18.42
CA LEU A 46 -23.07 -20.74 19.42
C LEU A 46 -23.27 -19.21 19.44
N SER A 47 -23.37 -18.63 20.65
CA SER A 47 -23.19 -17.17 20.78
C SER A 47 -21.74 -16.77 20.68
N LEU A 48 -21.48 -15.50 20.35
CA LEU A 48 -20.11 -14.95 20.34
C LEU A 48 -19.42 -15.15 21.69
N GLU A 49 -20.13 -14.87 22.81
CA GLU A 49 -19.59 -15.07 24.14
C GLU A 49 -19.14 -16.52 24.39
N THR A 50 -20.01 -17.48 24.04
CA THR A 50 -19.70 -18.91 24.22
C THR A 50 -18.53 -19.33 23.33
N ALA A 51 -18.49 -18.87 22.07
CA ALA A 51 -17.41 -19.15 21.15
C ALA A 51 -16.08 -18.62 21.68
N LEU A 52 -16.02 -17.37 22.11
CA LEU A 52 -14.80 -16.75 22.65
C LEU A 52 -14.29 -17.44 23.93
N LYS A 53 -15.21 -17.75 24.86
CA LYS A 53 -14.88 -18.49 26.08
C LYS A 53 -14.32 -19.88 25.79
N SER A 54 -14.82 -20.57 24.76
CA SER A 54 -14.32 -21.91 24.37
C SER A 54 -12.85 -21.91 23.90
N LYS A 55 -12.33 -20.73 23.51
CA LYS A 55 -10.93 -20.51 23.10
C LYS A 55 -10.10 -19.76 24.16
N ASN A 56 -10.63 -19.60 25.37
CA ASN A 56 -10.01 -18.81 26.44
C ASN A 56 -9.68 -17.36 26.03
N ILE A 57 -10.49 -16.77 25.16
CA ILE A 57 -10.34 -15.39 24.71
C ILE A 57 -11.09 -14.48 25.69
N ASN A 58 -10.44 -13.38 26.11
CA ASN A 58 -11.10 -12.38 26.94
C ASN A 58 -12.23 -11.69 26.16
N VAL A 59 -13.46 -11.91 26.59
CA VAL A 59 -14.68 -11.47 25.89
C VAL A 59 -14.74 -9.94 25.76
N GLU A 60 -14.45 -9.20 26.85
CA GLU A 60 -14.53 -7.73 26.83
C GLU A 60 -13.49 -7.08 25.90
N VAL A 61 -12.27 -7.62 25.90
CA VAL A 61 -11.20 -7.14 25.02
C VAL A 61 -11.50 -7.45 23.57
N PHE A 62 -12.01 -8.65 23.32
CA PHE A 62 -12.32 -9.08 21.96
C PHE A 62 -13.57 -8.40 21.39
N GLU A 63 -14.60 -8.15 22.24
CA GLU A 63 -15.76 -7.34 21.85
C GLU A 63 -15.32 -5.96 21.34
N LYS A 64 -14.37 -5.28 22.03
CA LYS A 64 -13.82 -4.02 21.54
C LYS A 64 -13.15 -4.17 20.19
N GLN A 65 -12.41 -5.26 19.94
CA GLN A 65 -11.78 -5.51 18.64
C GLN A 65 -12.82 -5.73 17.53
N LEU A 66 -13.92 -6.41 17.82
CA LEU A 66 -15.02 -6.59 16.86
C LEU A 66 -15.70 -5.24 16.56
N VAL A 67 -15.96 -4.43 17.59
CA VAL A 67 -16.53 -3.07 17.41
C VAL A 67 -15.60 -2.21 16.59
N GLU A 68 -14.30 -2.19 16.89
CA GLU A 68 -13.32 -1.46 16.11
C GLU A 68 -13.27 -1.92 14.63
N ALA A 69 -13.45 -3.21 14.37
CA ALA A 69 -13.48 -3.73 13.00
C ALA A 69 -14.73 -3.24 12.24
N ILE A 70 -15.89 -3.22 12.90
CA ILE A 70 -17.13 -2.66 12.33
C ILE A 70 -16.97 -1.15 12.10
N GLU A 71 -16.48 -0.42 13.09
CA GLU A 71 -16.28 1.03 12.98
C GLU A 71 -15.28 1.39 11.89
N ARG A 72 -14.19 0.63 11.76
CA ARG A 72 -13.26 0.78 10.63
C ARG A 72 -13.95 0.60 9.29
N LYS A 73 -14.82 -0.41 9.15
CA LYS A 73 -15.55 -0.64 7.90
C LYS A 73 -16.66 0.39 7.70
N THR A 74 -17.36 0.81 8.74
CA THR A 74 -18.37 1.87 8.67
C THR A 74 -17.70 3.20 8.27
N VAL A 75 -16.57 3.55 8.88
CA VAL A 75 -15.74 4.68 8.48
C VAL A 75 -15.15 4.48 7.06
N MET A 76 -14.84 3.24 6.67
CA MET A 76 -14.43 2.90 5.30
C MET A 76 -15.60 2.89 4.32
N SER A 77 -16.80 2.43 4.69
CA SER A 77 -17.96 2.40 3.80
C SER A 77 -18.58 3.78 3.58
N ASP A 78 -18.52 4.66 4.58
CA ASP A 78 -18.98 6.05 4.44
C ASP A 78 -17.93 6.96 3.77
N ASN A 79 -16.68 6.47 3.57
CA ASN A 79 -15.55 7.24 3.04
C ASN A 79 -14.64 6.44 2.10
N ASN A 80 -15.21 5.62 1.22
CA ASN A 80 -14.45 4.82 0.24
C ASN A 80 -13.71 5.65 -0.82
N GLY A 81 -13.95 6.96 -0.84
CA GLY A 81 -13.44 7.91 -1.81
C GLY A 81 -14.47 8.97 -2.09
N ILE A 82 -14.13 9.89 -2.96
CA ILE A 82 -15.04 10.92 -3.48
C ILE A 82 -15.14 10.79 -4.99
N VAL A 83 -16.37 10.90 -5.49
CA VAL A 83 -16.66 10.79 -6.92
C VAL A 83 -17.56 11.92 -7.37
N ARG A 84 -17.15 12.62 -8.43
CA ARG A 84 -17.94 13.58 -9.18
C ARG A 84 -17.64 13.37 -10.68
N ASN A 85 -18.51 12.65 -11.38
CA ASN A 85 -18.27 12.20 -12.77
C ASN A 85 -19.25 12.76 -13.80
N GLN A 86 -20.19 13.62 -13.41
CA GLN A 86 -21.30 14.06 -14.26
C GLN A 86 -21.42 15.57 -14.39
N ASP A 87 -20.34 16.30 -14.16
CA ASP A 87 -20.34 17.73 -14.42
C ASP A 87 -20.03 17.95 -15.91
N GLU A 88 -21.06 18.31 -16.67
CA GLU A 88 -20.92 18.59 -18.12
C GLU A 88 -20.07 19.83 -18.41
N ASN A 89 -19.88 20.69 -17.41
CA ASN A 89 -19.03 21.90 -17.52
C ASN A 89 -17.58 21.62 -17.14
N ALA A 90 -17.27 20.41 -16.63
CA ALA A 90 -15.94 20.09 -16.18
C ALA A 90 -14.92 20.15 -17.32
N LYS A 91 -13.89 20.98 -17.13
CA LYS A 91 -12.81 21.20 -18.10
C LYS A 91 -11.60 20.31 -17.87
N THR A 92 -11.58 19.62 -16.71
CA THR A 92 -10.51 18.68 -16.38
C THR A 92 -11.04 17.52 -15.55
N SER A 93 -10.23 16.46 -15.49
CA SER A 93 -10.58 15.25 -14.75
C SER A 93 -9.38 14.65 -14.05
N ILE A 94 -9.61 14.05 -12.86
CA ILE A 94 -8.62 13.28 -12.13
C ILE A 94 -9.18 11.95 -11.66
N LYS A 95 -8.39 10.90 -11.83
CA LYS A 95 -8.60 9.60 -11.18
C LYS A 95 -7.41 9.25 -10.29
N GLY A 96 -7.69 8.73 -9.11
CA GLY A 96 -6.61 8.43 -8.16
C GLY A 96 -6.97 7.37 -7.13
N ILE A 97 -5.91 6.74 -6.65
CA ILE A 97 -5.96 5.83 -5.51
C ILE A 97 -5.18 6.48 -4.37
N LEU A 98 -5.87 6.69 -3.27
CA LEU A 98 -5.33 7.40 -2.12
C LEU A 98 -4.84 6.42 -1.05
N PRO A 99 -3.61 6.59 -0.54
CA PRO A 99 -3.12 5.79 0.58
C PRO A 99 -3.96 6.00 1.84
N CYS A 100 -4.41 4.90 2.46
CA CYS A 100 -5.33 4.93 3.60
C CYS A 100 -4.94 5.89 4.75
N PRO A 101 -3.66 5.97 5.20
CA PRO A 101 -3.32 6.76 6.38
C PRO A 101 -3.40 8.29 6.20
N VAL A 102 -3.49 8.78 4.96
CA VAL A 102 -3.53 10.22 4.64
C VAL A 102 -4.78 10.63 3.87
N ARG A 103 -5.59 9.65 3.48
CA ARG A 103 -6.75 9.83 2.59
C ARG A 103 -7.71 10.91 3.07
N MET A 104 -8.15 10.84 4.32
CA MET A 104 -9.18 11.76 4.83
C MET A 104 -8.71 13.21 4.82
N GLN A 105 -7.48 13.45 5.27
CA GLN A 105 -6.89 14.78 5.26
C GLN A 105 -6.71 15.31 3.83
N PHE A 106 -6.31 14.43 2.92
CA PHE A 106 -6.17 14.78 1.51
C PHE A 106 -7.53 15.13 0.88
N ILE A 107 -8.56 14.28 1.08
CA ILE A 107 -9.92 14.50 0.55
C ILE A 107 -10.47 15.84 1.05
N GLU A 108 -10.45 16.07 2.37
CA GLU A 108 -10.94 17.33 2.96
C GLU A 108 -10.26 18.55 2.33
N ARG A 109 -8.96 18.46 2.11
CA ARG A 109 -8.22 19.58 1.53
C ARG A 109 -8.45 19.73 0.03
N PHE A 110 -8.61 18.62 -0.68
CA PHE A 110 -8.96 18.61 -2.10
C PHE A 110 -10.35 19.24 -2.35
N GLU A 111 -11.34 18.88 -1.55
CA GLU A 111 -12.69 19.45 -1.65
C GLU A 111 -12.66 20.98 -1.38
N LYS A 112 -11.95 21.43 -0.34
CA LYS A 112 -11.74 22.85 -0.08
C LYS A 112 -11.04 23.57 -1.24
N PHE A 113 -10.07 22.92 -1.88
CA PHE A 113 -9.41 23.46 -3.07
C PHE A 113 -10.42 23.63 -4.21
N VAL A 114 -11.21 22.60 -4.53
CA VAL A 114 -12.23 22.67 -5.59
C VAL A 114 -13.24 23.77 -5.33
N GLU A 115 -13.76 23.88 -4.11
CA GLU A 115 -14.73 24.90 -3.71
C GLU A 115 -14.15 26.32 -3.78
N SER A 116 -12.94 26.52 -3.24
CA SER A 116 -12.32 27.85 -3.15
C SER A 116 -11.97 28.45 -4.51
N GLN A 117 -11.68 27.60 -5.49
CA GLN A 117 -11.34 28.00 -6.85
C GLN A 117 -12.55 28.01 -7.78
N ASN A 118 -13.74 27.61 -7.30
CA ASN A 118 -14.90 27.30 -8.17
C ASN A 118 -14.49 26.45 -9.38
N TYR A 119 -13.69 25.41 -9.11
CA TYR A 119 -13.00 24.65 -10.13
C TYR A 119 -13.90 23.57 -10.74
N GLU A 120 -14.17 23.69 -12.03
CA GLU A 120 -15.01 22.77 -12.79
C GLU A 120 -14.22 21.50 -13.14
N ILE A 121 -14.30 20.49 -12.27
CA ILE A 121 -13.52 19.26 -12.35
C ILE A 121 -14.38 18.03 -12.11
N ASN A 122 -14.17 16.98 -12.91
CA ASN A 122 -14.60 15.62 -12.60
C ASN A 122 -13.50 14.87 -11.86
N TYR A 123 -13.85 14.16 -10.80
CA TYR A 123 -12.90 13.41 -10.00
C TYR A 123 -13.45 12.05 -9.54
N ASN A 124 -12.54 11.09 -9.47
CA ASN A 124 -12.79 9.78 -8.88
C ASN A 124 -11.54 9.39 -8.08
N LEU A 125 -11.57 9.68 -6.77
CA LEU A 125 -10.47 9.46 -5.84
C LEU A 125 -10.88 8.37 -4.84
N ASN A 126 -10.39 7.17 -5.03
CA ASN A 126 -10.74 5.99 -4.27
C ASN A 126 -9.72 5.66 -3.18
N ALA A 127 -10.15 4.90 -2.19
CA ALA A 127 -9.26 4.28 -1.23
C ALA A 127 -8.48 3.13 -1.87
N ALA A 128 -7.23 2.93 -1.46
CA ALA A 128 -6.41 1.80 -1.91
C ALA A 128 -7.10 0.43 -1.65
N SER A 129 -7.88 0.33 -0.59
CA SER A 129 -8.66 -0.88 -0.26
C SER A 129 -9.79 -1.22 -1.23
N MET A 130 -10.17 -0.30 -2.12
CA MET A 130 -11.19 -0.55 -3.17
C MET A 130 -10.61 -1.15 -4.46
N GLY A 131 -9.29 -1.29 -4.54
CA GLY A 131 -8.62 -1.75 -5.74
C GLY A 131 -8.52 -0.67 -6.83
N MET A 132 -7.85 -1.03 -7.92
CA MET A 132 -7.58 -0.16 -9.06
C MET A 132 -8.53 -0.38 -10.25
N GLU A 133 -9.52 -1.26 -10.11
CA GLU A 133 -10.36 -1.76 -11.21
C GLU A 133 -10.98 -0.64 -12.06
N VAL A 134 -11.50 0.42 -11.42
CA VAL A 134 -12.14 1.54 -12.14
C VAL A 134 -11.14 2.31 -13.02
N ILE A 135 -9.90 2.47 -12.54
CA ILE A 135 -8.83 3.14 -13.30
C ILE A 135 -8.32 2.21 -14.39
N GLU A 136 -8.11 0.94 -14.07
CA GLU A 136 -7.63 -0.06 -15.02
C GLU A 136 -8.62 -0.27 -16.18
N GLU A 137 -9.92 -0.31 -15.91
CA GLU A 137 -10.94 -0.48 -16.92
C GLU A 137 -10.93 0.68 -17.94
N GLU A 138 -10.87 1.92 -17.48
CA GLU A 138 -10.74 3.08 -18.37
C GLU A 138 -9.48 2.97 -19.22
N ILE A 139 -8.32 2.75 -18.58
CA ILE A 139 -7.04 2.68 -19.28
C ILE A 139 -7.01 1.52 -20.28
N ARG A 140 -7.54 0.36 -19.89
CA ARG A 140 -7.60 -0.83 -20.74
C ARG A 140 -8.43 -0.59 -22.00
N ASN A 141 -9.56 0.10 -21.85
CA ASN A 141 -10.49 0.40 -22.94
C ASN A 141 -10.06 1.60 -23.79
N ALA A 142 -9.22 2.49 -23.26
CA ALA A 142 -8.72 3.66 -23.98
C ALA A 142 -7.96 3.26 -25.24
N LYS A 143 -8.37 3.82 -26.39
CA LYS A 143 -7.72 3.63 -27.71
C LYS A 143 -6.80 4.80 -28.03
N THR A 144 -7.17 5.98 -27.59
CA THR A 144 -6.45 7.24 -27.83
C THR A 144 -6.23 7.98 -26.51
N GLU A 145 -5.43 9.03 -26.52
CA GLU A 145 -5.23 9.89 -25.35
C GLU A 145 -6.52 10.62 -24.93
N ASP A 146 -7.48 10.81 -25.84
CA ASP A 146 -8.74 11.50 -25.56
C ASP A 146 -9.72 10.64 -24.72
N ASP A 147 -9.47 9.35 -24.65
CA ASP A 147 -10.24 8.42 -23.83
C ASP A 147 -9.73 8.39 -22.36
N LEU A 148 -8.67 9.13 -22.05
CA LEU A 148 -8.03 9.17 -20.72
C LEU A 148 -8.47 10.37 -19.91
N SER A 149 -8.52 10.20 -18.60
CA SER A 149 -8.57 11.33 -17.66
C SER A 149 -7.32 12.21 -17.77
N ASP A 150 -7.43 13.49 -17.40
CA ASP A 150 -6.33 14.45 -17.58
C ASP A 150 -5.20 14.23 -16.58
N VAL A 151 -5.56 13.76 -15.37
CA VAL A 151 -4.60 13.51 -14.30
C VAL A 151 -4.85 12.15 -13.67
N TYR A 152 -3.79 11.41 -13.39
CA TYR A 152 -3.82 10.18 -12.60
C TYR A 152 -2.87 10.28 -11.42
N MET A 153 -3.32 9.84 -10.24
CA MET A 153 -2.50 9.77 -9.03
C MET A 153 -2.68 8.41 -8.35
N SER A 154 -1.63 7.60 -8.32
CA SER A 154 -1.67 6.27 -7.67
C SER A 154 -0.26 5.78 -7.36
N ALA A 155 -0.13 4.86 -6.41
CA ALA A 155 1.00 3.95 -6.38
C ALA A 155 0.76 2.82 -7.41
N GLY A 156 1.79 2.02 -7.69
CA GLY A 156 1.65 0.81 -8.50
C GLY A 156 2.35 0.84 -9.84
N PHE A 157 3.38 0.01 -9.95
CA PHE A 157 4.15 -0.15 -11.19
C PHE A 157 3.34 -0.76 -12.32
N ASN A 158 2.47 -1.74 -12.01
CA ASN A 158 1.68 -2.43 -13.02
C ASN A 158 0.80 -1.44 -13.79
N LEU A 159 0.02 -0.63 -13.08
CA LEU A 159 -0.90 0.34 -13.67
C LEU A 159 -0.22 1.25 -14.69
N PHE A 160 0.96 1.77 -14.34
CA PHE A 160 1.65 2.80 -15.12
C PHE A 160 2.61 2.27 -16.17
N PHE A 161 3.10 1.04 -16.04
CA PHE A 161 4.17 0.54 -16.92
C PHE A 161 3.82 -0.72 -17.71
N ASP A 162 2.74 -1.46 -17.37
CA ASP A 162 2.28 -2.57 -18.20
C ASP A 162 1.81 -2.03 -19.57
N LYS A 163 2.34 -2.61 -20.64
CA LYS A 163 2.00 -2.26 -22.03
C LYS A 163 0.52 -2.46 -22.39
N LYS A 164 -0.20 -3.27 -21.63
CA LYS A 164 -1.66 -3.47 -21.79
C LYS A 164 -2.46 -2.37 -21.08
N LEU A 165 -1.81 -1.61 -20.17
CA LEU A 165 -2.38 -0.51 -19.41
C LEU A 165 -1.75 0.82 -19.85
N MET A 166 -1.36 1.67 -18.91
CA MET A 166 -0.82 3.01 -19.21
C MET A 166 0.49 2.96 -20.01
N GLY A 167 1.26 1.87 -19.91
CA GLY A 167 2.48 1.68 -20.67
C GLY A 167 2.33 1.76 -22.19
N LYS A 168 1.11 1.52 -22.73
CA LYS A 168 0.81 1.68 -24.17
C LYS A 168 0.88 3.13 -24.67
N PHE A 169 0.83 4.10 -23.76
CA PHE A 169 0.90 5.54 -24.05
C PHE A 169 2.29 6.16 -23.80
N ARG A 170 3.23 5.38 -23.26
CA ARG A 170 4.60 5.82 -23.02
C ARG A 170 5.31 6.13 -24.34
N ASP A 171 6.28 7.05 -24.26
CA ASP A 171 7.10 7.47 -25.40
C ASP A 171 6.29 8.06 -26.57
N LYS A 172 5.04 8.47 -26.32
CA LYS A 172 4.14 9.06 -27.33
C LYS A 172 3.87 10.54 -27.12
N GLY A 173 4.50 11.15 -26.10
CA GLY A 173 4.34 12.55 -25.76
C GLY A 173 2.95 12.88 -25.17
N VAL A 174 2.24 11.88 -24.66
CA VAL A 174 0.91 12.03 -24.05
C VAL A 174 1.01 12.67 -22.68
N PHE A 175 2.03 12.28 -21.89
CA PHE A 175 2.22 12.75 -20.52
C PHE A 175 3.43 13.67 -20.42
N VAL A 176 3.38 14.57 -19.43
CA VAL A 176 4.48 15.50 -19.13
C VAL A 176 4.59 15.70 -17.61
N ASP A 177 5.82 15.63 -17.12
CA ASP A 177 6.15 16.09 -15.76
C ASP A 177 6.24 17.64 -15.76
N TYR A 178 5.26 18.29 -15.18
CA TYR A 178 5.20 19.75 -15.07
C TYR A 178 5.93 20.30 -13.84
N ARG A 179 6.54 19.45 -13.05
CA ARG A 179 7.27 19.88 -11.86
C ARG A 179 8.48 20.72 -12.23
N GLN A 180 8.55 21.90 -11.62
CA GLN A 180 9.66 22.82 -11.81
C GLN A 180 10.77 22.59 -10.77
N GLY A 181 12.02 22.77 -11.19
CA GLY A 181 13.16 22.77 -10.27
C GLY A 181 13.68 21.39 -9.86
N LYS A 182 14.33 21.38 -8.69
CA LYS A 182 14.96 20.19 -8.10
C LYS A 182 13.96 19.43 -7.22
N LEU A 183 14.20 18.14 -7.07
CA LEU A 183 13.51 17.33 -6.08
C LEU A 183 14.14 17.52 -4.69
N ASN A 184 13.43 16.99 -3.68
CA ASN A 184 13.98 16.88 -2.34
C ASN A 184 15.30 16.11 -2.36
N LYS A 185 16.31 16.65 -1.70
CA LYS A 185 17.68 16.09 -1.70
C LYS A 185 17.77 14.66 -1.17
N SER A 186 16.82 14.20 -0.35
CA SER A 186 16.81 12.81 0.12
C SER A 186 16.41 11.81 -0.97
N LEU A 187 15.76 12.28 -2.04
CA LEU A 187 15.22 11.47 -3.14
C LEU A 187 15.83 11.84 -4.51
N ASP A 188 16.82 12.76 -4.51
CA ASP A 188 17.62 13.15 -5.67
C ASP A 188 19.02 13.58 -5.17
N ASN A 189 19.90 12.61 -4.92
CA ASN A 189 21.18 12.82 -4.23
C ASN A 189 22.38 12.13 -4.90
N GLY A 190 22.23 11.64 -6.12
CA GLY A 190 23.27 10.93 -6.86
C GLY A 190 23.31 9.41 -6.60
N MET A 191 22.84 8.93 -5.45
CA MET A 191 22.59 7.50 -5.20
C MET A 191 21.22 7.08 -5.72
N ILE A 192 20.25 7.96 -5.60
CA ILE A 192 18.90 7.80 -6.12
C ILE A 192 18.47 9.08 -6.82
N SER A 193 17.72 8.96 -7.93
CA SER A 193 17.01 10.07 -8.56
C SER A 193 15.62 9.60 -8.96
N LEU A 194 14.61 10.29 -8.43
CA LEU A 194 13.21 10.04 -8.77
C LEU A 194 12.71 10.96 -9.90
N LYS A 195 13.56 11.80 -10.44
CA LYS A 195 13.25 12.63 -11.61
C LYS A 195 13.28 11.79 -12.88
N ASP A 196 12.16 11.68 -13.58
CA ASP A 196 12.09 10.98 -14.86
C ASP A 196 12.91 11.72 -15.92
N PRO A 197 13.98 11.10 -16.50
CA PRO A 197 14.80 11.73 -17.52
C PRO A 197 14.03 11.97 -18.82
N LYS A 198 12.93 11.24 -19.09
CA LYS A 198 12.05 11.49 -20.23
C LYS A 198 11.00 12.57 -19.95
N GLY A 199 10.80 12.96 -18.69
CA GLY A 199 9.87 13.99 -18.29
C GLY A 199 8.40 13.63 -18.53
N GLU A 200 8.04 12.34 -18.51
CA GLU A 200 6.67 11.88 -18.66
C GLU A 200 5.96 11.67 -17.30
N TYR A 201 6.71 11.20 -16.31
CA TYR A 201 6.18 10.82 -15.00
C TYR A 201 6.68 11.75 -13.90
N SER A 202 5.76 12.19 -13.04
CA SER A 202 6.09 12.78 -11.75
C SER A 202 5.98 11.74 -10.65
N ILE A 203 6.87 11.80 -9.65
CA ILE A 203 6.72 11.06 -8.38
C ILE A 203 6.57 12.10 -7.29
N ILE A 204 5.45 12.07 -6.55
CA ILE A 204 5.16 13.06 -5.50
C ILE A 204 5.63 12.64 -4.12
N GLY A 205 5.69 11.34 -3.86
CA GLY A 205 6.17 10.77 -2.61
C GLY A 205 6.46 9.28 -2.77
N VAL A 206 6.99 8.67 -1.72
CA VAL A 206 7.34 7.24 -1.72
C VAL A 206 6.89 6.53 -0.46
N VAL A 207 6.63 5.24 -0.57
CA VAL A 207 6.33 4.34 0.54
C VAL A 207 7.51 3.40 0.76
N PRO A 208 8.37 3.62 1.77
CA PRO A 208 9.51 2.75 2.02
C PRO A 208 9.08 1.43 2.67
N ALA A 209 9.62 0.30 2.19
CA ALA A 209 9.54 -1.01 2.83
C ALA A 209 10.73 -1.22 3.76
N ILE A 210 10.45 -1.55 5.02
CA ILE A 210 11.43 -1.78 6.07
C ILE A 210 11.20 -3.12 6.76
N PHE A 211 12.11 -3.53 7.64
CA PHE A 211 11.97 -4.75 8.42
C PHE A 211 11.52 -4.44 9.84
N ILE A 212 10.62 -5.26 10.34
CA ILE A 212 10.29 -5.37 11.76
C ILE A 212 10.71 -6.76 12.21
N VAL A 213 11.65 -6.83 13.12
CA VAL A 213 12.23 -8.08 13.59
C VAL A 213 11.70 -8.42 14.97
N ASN A 214 11.08 -9.59 15.10
CA ASN A 214 10.66 -10.14 16.40
C ASN A 214 11.85 -10.87 17.03
N LYS A 215 12.47 -10.25 18.04
CA LYS A 215 13.66 -10.78 18.74
C LYS A 215 13.40 -12.13 19.40
N ASP A 216 12.21 -12.37 19.89
CA ASP A 216 11.86 -13.63 20.55
C ASP A 216 11.83 -14.80 19.57
N VAL A 217 11.43 -14.56 18.33
CA VAL A 217 11.37 -15.58 17.26
C VAL A 217 12.69 -15.66 16.51
N LEU A 218 13.42 -14.55 16.41
CA LEU A 218 14.76 -14.51 15.80
C LEU A 218 15.71 -15.48 16.50
N GLY A 219 15.67 -15.54 17.83
CA GLY A 219 16.54 -16.40 18.65
C GLY A 219 18.01 -16.03 18.50
N ASP A 220 18.86 -17.04 18.30
CA ASP A 220 20.32 -16.86 18.18
C ASP A 220 20.79 -16.42 16.77
N ARG A 221 19.85 -16.27 15.80
CA ARG A 221 20.17 -15.77 14.47
C ARG A 221 20.62 -14.31 14.52
N SER A 222 21.53 -13.94 13.62
CA SER A 222 21.96 -12.56 13.50
C SER A 222 20.80 -11.66 13.07
N LEU A 223 20.75 -10.43 13.61
CA LEU A 223 19.78 -9.42 13.20
C LEU A 223 19.97 -9.10 11.69
N PRO A 224 18.98 -9.31 10.83
CA PRO A 224 19.11 -8.96 9.43
C PRO A 224 19.12 -7.43 9.29
N THR A 225 20.15 -6.91 8.61
CA THR A 225 20.36 -5.47 8.39
C THR A 225 20.32 -5.06 6.94
N SER A 226 20.19 -6.02 6.03
CA SER A 226 20.12 -5.81 4.58
C SER A 226 19.15 -6.80 3.94
N TRP A 227 18.73 -6.52 2.72
CA TRP A 227 17.93 -7.45 1.93
C TRP A 227 18.69 -8.76 1.67
N GLU A 228 20.01 -8.69 1.43
CA GLU A 228 20.86 -9.87 1.24
C GLU A 228 20.83 -10.82 2.45
N ASP A 229 20.70 -10.29 3.66
CA ASP A 229 20.59 -11.12 4.86
C ASP A 229 19.35 -12.02 4.81
N LEU A 230 18.24 -11.53 4.23
CA LEU A 230 16.98 -12.27 4.13
C LEU A 230 17.00 -13.40 3.10
N PHE A 231 18.00 -13.45 2.22
CA PHE A 231 18.15 -14.51 1.22
C PHE A 231 18.89 -15.73 1.78
N LYS A 232 19.43 -15.64 2.99
CA LYS A 232 20.16 -16.73 3.63
C LYS A 232 19.22 -17.86 4.06
N PRO A 233 19.67 -19.14 4.01
CA PRO A 233 18.84 -20.28 4.40
C PRO A 233 18.25 -20.21 5.81
N GLU A 234 18.91 -19.51 6.75
CA GLU A 234 18.42 -19.33 8.11
C GLU A 234 17.12 -18.52 8.21
N PHE A 235 16.72 -17.83 7.15
CA PHE A 235 15.46 -17.08 7.08
C PHE A 235 14.37 -17.79 6.26
N GLU A 236 14.60 -19.01 5.77
CA GLU A 236 13.54 -19.80 5.13
C GLU A 236 12.37 -20.01 6.09
N ASN A 237 11.13 -19.87 5.56
CA ASN A 237 9.88 -19.95 6.34
C ASN A 237 9.87 -19.07 7.59
N SER A 238 10.45 -17.87 7.54
CA SER A 238 10.59 -16.98 8.69
C SER A 238 10.09 -15.56 8.44
N ILE A 239 9.67 -15.25 7.21
CA ILE A 239 9.37 -13.89 6.78
C ILE A 239 7.86 -13.72 6.54
N ALA A 240 7.29 -12.60 6.96
CA ALA A 240 5.98 -12.15 6.53
C ALA A 240 6.09 -11.00 5.54
N LEU A 241 5.28 -11.05 4.48
CA LEU A 241 5.17 -10.04 3.44
C LEU A 241 3.70 -9.66 3.20
N PRO A 242 3.38 -8.43 2.80
CA PRO A 242 2.03 -8.03 2.43
C PRO A 242 1.75 -8.40 0.96
N THR A 243 1.72 -9.69 0.62
CA THR A 243 1.59 -10.15 -0.77
C THR A 243 0.24 -9.81 -1.41
N SER A 244 -0.76 -9.46 -0.63
CA SER A 244 -2.06 -8.95 -1.10
C SER A 244 -2.08 -7.43 -1.33
N ASP A 245 -1.06 -6.72 -0.89
CA ASP A 245 -0.82 -5.31 -1.22
C ASP A 245 0.05 -5.28 -2.49
N LEU A 246 -0.60 -5.32 -3.64
CA LEU A 246 0.08 -5.45 -4.92
C LEU A 246 1.05 -4.30 -5.20
N ASP A 247 0.78 -3.09 -4.74
CA ASP A 247 1.68 -1.95 -4.95
C ASP A 247 3.00 -2.13 -4.21
N MET A 248 2.95 -2.53 -2.94
CA MET A 248 4.13 -2.78 -2.13
C MET A 248 4.82 -4.07 -2.54
N PHE A 249 4.07 -5.14 -2.81
CA PHE A 249 4.63 -6.41 -3.25
C PHE A 249 5.38 -6.25 -4.57
N ASN A 250 4.78 -5.61 -5.58
CA ASN A 250 5.40 -5.34 -6.86
C ASN A 250 6.67 -4.47 -6.73
N ALA A 251 6.63 -3.46 -5.86
CA ALA A 251 7.80 -2.63 -5.59
C ALA A 251 8.96 -3.45 -5.01
N ILE A 252 8.67 -4.35 -4.06
CA ILE A 252 9.66 -5.25 -3.47
C ILE A 252 10.21 -6.19 -4.53
N MET A 253 9.35 -6.85 -5.31
CA MET A 253 9.77 -7.77 -6.38
C MET A 253 10.67 -7.08 -7.40
N LEU A 254 10.26 -5.90 -7.86
CA LEU A 254 11.03 -5.13 -8.84
C LEU A 254 12.36 -4.64 -8.28
N GLY A 255 12.37 -4.15 -7.03
CA GLY A 255 13.59 -3.69 -6.35
C GLY A 255 14.59 -4.83 -6.12
N ILE A 256 14.13 -5.99 -5.65
CA ILE A 256 14.97 -7.18 -5.47
C ILE A 256 15.49 -7.68 -6.80
N TYR A 257 14.63 -7.85 -7.81
CA TYR A 257 15.05 -8.34 -9.11
C TYR A 257 16.06 -7.42 -9.79
N SER A 258 15.82 -6.11 -9.79
CA SER A 258 16.70 -5.15 -10.45
C SER A 258 18.11 -5.09 -9.85
N LYS A 259 18.24 -5.34 -8.54
CA LYS A 259 19.52 -5.24 -7.83
C LYS A 259 20.20 -6.60 -7.65
N TYR A 260 19.46 -7.66 -7.37
CA TYR A 260 20.00 -8.94 -6.94
C TYR A 260 19.65 -10.10 -7.88
N GLY A 261 18.78 -9.89 -8.89
CA GLY A 261 18.42 -10.88 -9.87
C GLY A 261 17.37 -11.91 -9.41
N ARG A 262 17.14 -12.90 -10.28
CA ARG A 262 16.12 -13.95 -10.11
C ARG A 262 16.32 -14.79 -8.85
N GLU A 263 17.55 -15.23 -8.59
CA GLU A 263 17.86 -16.11 -7.45
C GLU A 263 17.48 -15.47 -6.10
N ALA A 264 17.60 -14.16 -5.98
CA ALA A 264 17.22 -13.41 -4.78
C ALA A 264 15.69 -13.38 -4.61
N VAL A 265 14.93 -13.23 -5.71
CA VAL A 265 13.46 -13.30 -5.69
C VAL A 265 13.01 -14.69 -5.22
N GLU A 266 13.60 -15.75 -5.77
CA GLU A 266 13.32 -17.14 -5.37
C GLU A 266 13.70 -17.40 -3.91
N ALA A 267 14.83 -16.86 -3.44
CA ALA A 267 15.26 -16.98 -2.05
C ALA A 267 14.30 -16.27 -1.09
N LEU A 268 13.85 -15.05 -1.44
CA LEU A 268 12.85 -14.34 -0.64
C LEU A 268 11.52 -15.11 -0.62
N GLY A 269 11.15 -15.78 -1.73
CA GLY A 269 9.98 -16.65 -1.81
C GLY A 269 10.08 -17.84 -0.85
N ARG A 270 11.25 -18.51 -0.79
CA ARG A 270 11.50 -19.57 0.22
C ARG A 270 11.45 -19.03 1.65
N GLY A 271 11.81 -17.78 1.83
CA GLY A 271 11.70 -17.08 3.12
C GLY A 271 10.27 -16.89 3.60
N LEU A 272 9.27 -16.90 2.70
CA LEU A 272 7.88 -16.58 3.04
C LEU A 272 7.29 -17.65 3.98
N LEU A 273 7.01 -17.24 5.23
CA LEU A 273 6.20 -18.01 6.17
C LEU A 273 4.71 -17.80 5.87
N LYS A 274 4.30 -16.56 5.65
CA LYS A 274 2.90 -16.21 5.36
C LYS A 274 2.73 -14.79 4.82
N SER A 275 1.63 -14.61 4.08
CA SER A 275 1.11 -13.28 3.76
C SER A 275 0.41 -12.67 4.97
N MET A 276 0.69 -11.41 5.28
CA MET A 276 0.05 -10.69 6.37
C MET A 276 -0.20 -9.23 6.00
N HIS A 277 -1.32 -8.69 6.47
CA HIS A 277 -1.53 -7.25 6.42
C HIS A 277 -0.59 -6.54 7.43
N PRO A 278 0.03 -5.40 7.10
CA PRO A 278 0.97 -4.69 7.98
C PRO A 278 0.43 -4.38 9.38
N ALA A 279 -0.87 -4.03 9.50
CA ALA A 279 -1.52 -3.79 10.78
C ALA A 279 -1.58 -5.04 11.69
N GLN A 280 -1.46 -6.25 11.13
CA GLN A 280 -1.35 -7.50 11.89
C GLN A 280 0.10 -7.79 12.27
N MET A 281 1.05 -7.45 11.39
CA MET A 281 2.48 -7.66 11.62
C MET A 281 2.98 -6.91 12.86
N VAL A 282 2.56 -5.66 13.07
CA VAL A 282 2.95 -4.85 14.25
C VAL A 282 2.41 -5.40 15.58
N LYS A 283 1.46 -6.34 15.52
CA LYS A 283 0.88 -6.99 16.70
C LYS A 283 1.53 -8.33 17.05
N THR A 284 2.60 -8.72 16.35
CA THR A 284 3.30 -10.00 16.60
C THR A 284 4.23 -9.94 17.80
N GLY A 285 4.51 -8.76 18.36
CA GLY A 285 5.31 -8.59 19.55
C GLY A 285 4.76 -9.39 20.73
N GLY A 286 5.66 -10.16 21.40
CA GLY A 286 5.30 -11.06 22.51
C GLY A 286 4.75 -12.43 22.08
N ARG A 287 4.57 -12.70 20.79
CA ARG A 287 4.24 -14.03 20.27
C ARG A 287 5.51 -14.80 19.93
N LYS A 288 5.50 -16.10 20.24
CA LYS A 288 6.65 -17.02 20.06
C LYS A 288 6.22 -18.36 19.44
N ASP A 289 5.00 -18.45 18.93
CA ASP A 289 4.53 -19.68 18.30
C ASP A 289 5.21 -19.91 16.94
N PHE A 290 5.19 -21.15 16.46
CA PHE A 290 5.82 -21.57 15.20
C PHE A 290 5.26 -20.85 13.96
N ASN A 291 4.11 -20.22 14.07
CA ASN A 291 3.47 -19.47 13.00
C ASN A 291 3.70 -17.94 13.13
N THR A 292 4.62 -17.53 14.00
CA THR A 292 5.00 -16.12 14.15
C THR A 292 6.24 -15.82 13.32
N PRO A 293 6.23 -14.83 12.41
CA PRO A 293 7.39 -14.50 11.61
C PRO A 293 8.51 -13.89 12.46
N ALA A 294 9.75 -14.25 12.14
CA ALA A 294 10.92 -13.60 12.72
C ALA A 294 11.13 -12.21 12.14
N VAL A 295 10.83 -12.07 10.84
CA VAL A 295 10.95 -10.79 10.11
C VAL A 295 9.62 -10.49 9.42
N SER A 296 9.14 -9.27 9.56
CA SER A 296 8.00 -8.75 8.82
C SER A 296 8.46 -7.58 7.95
N ILE A 297 8.23 -7.67 6.66
CA ILE A 297 8.50 -6.58 5.71
C ILE A 297 7.22 -5.78 5.53
N MET A 298 7.28 -4.46 5.77
CA MET A 298 6.09 -3.62 5.74
C MET A 298 6.41 -2.16 5.42
N PRO A 299 5.40 -1.35 5.04
CA PRO A 299 5.56 0.10 4.90
C PRO A 299 6.03 0.76 6.20
N TYR A 300 7.00 1.67 6.08
CA TYR A 300 7.64 2.35 7.22
C TYR A 300 6.65 3.02 8.18
N PHE A 301 5.58 3.63 7.68
CA PHE A 301 4.62 4.32 8.54
C PHE A 301 3.93 3.41 9.57
N PHE A 302 3.81 2.10 9.31
CA PHE A 302 3.30 1.15 10.30
C PHE A 302 4.24 0.96 11.49
N SER A 303 5.55 1.15 11.32
CA SER A 303 6.52 1.05 12.43
C SER A 303 6.25 2.06 13.55
N LYS A 304 5.64 3.20 13.22
CA LYS A 304 5.25 4.24 14.19
C LYS A 304 4.19 3.78 15.19
N THR A 305 3.50 2.68 14.90
CA THR A 305 2.47 2.10 15.79
C THR A 305 3.04 1.04 16.74
N ILE A 306 4.32 0.71 16.62
CA ILE A 306 4.99 -0.27 17.49
C ILE A 306 5.22 0.35 18.86
N LYS A 307 4.85 -0.38 19.91
CA LYS A 307 5.05 0.06 21.30
C LYS A 307 6.53 0.00 21.66
N GLU A 308 7.05 1.02 22.36
CA GLU A 308 8.46 1.14 22.76
C GLU A 308 9.00 -0.07 23.55
N ASN A 309 8.17 -0.70 24.36
CA ASN A 309 8.54 -1.87 25.19
C ASN A 309 8.23 -3.22 24.54
N SER A 310 8.01 -3.25 23.22
CA SER A 310 7.80 -4.50 22.51
C SER A 310 9.12 -5.18 22.16
N ASN A 311 9.09 -6.53 22.00
CA ASN A 311 10.24 -7.29 21.51
C ASN A 311 10.47 -7.14 19.99
N LEU A 312 9.83 -6.13 19.38
CA LEU A 312 9.98 -5.80 17.97
C LEU A 312 11.06 -4.74 17.78
N THR A 313 11.95 -4.96 16.82
CA THR A 313 12.98 -4.00 16.42
C THR A 313 12.71 -3.51 15.01
N VAL A 314 12.68 -2.20 14.85
CA VAL A 314 12.61 -1.55 13.54
C VAL A 314 14.00 -1.54 12.92
N VAL A 315 14.14 -2.05 11.71
CA VAL A 315 15.39 -2.06 10.95
C VAL A 315 15.15 -1.38 9.61
N TRP A 316 15.87 -0.29 9.38
CA TRP A 316 15.99 0.29 8.05
C TRP A 316 17.12 -0.46 7.32
N PRO A 317 16.86 -1.10 6.16
CA PRO A 317 17.91 -1.85 5.46
C PRO A 317 19.08 -0.94 5.05
N LYS A 318 20.31 -1.33 5.38
CA LYS A 318 21.53 -0.55 5.08
C LYS A 318 21.79 -0.43 3.56
N ASP A 319 21.31 -1.38 2.79
CA ASP A 319 21.35 -1.40 1.33
C ASP A 319 20.18 -0.64 0.68
N GLY A 320 19.37 0.01 1.51
CA GLY A 320 18.28 0.92 1.17
C GLY A 320 16.89 0.31 1.37
N ALA A 321 15.98 1.08 1.94
CA ALA A 321 14.56 0.70 1.97
C ALA A 321 13.99 0.71 0.54
N ILE A 322 13.42 -0.41 0.09
CA ILE A 322 12.77 -0.47 -1.23
C ILE A 322 11.54 0.44 -1.20
N ILE A 323 11.35 1.23 -2.25
CA ILE A 323 10.28 2.21 -2.32
C ILE A 323 9.20 1.82 -3.33
N SER A 324 7.94 2.01 -2.93
CA SER A 324 6.79 2.09 -3.83
C SER A 324 6.50 3.56 -4.11
N PRO A 325 6.73 4.07 -5.33
CA PRO A 325 6.46 5.47 -5.66
C PRO A 325 4.97 5.75 -5.78
N VAL A 326 4.57 6.97 -5.39
CA VAL A 326 3.27 7.54 -5.72
C VAL A 326 3.44 8.38 -6.97
N PHE A 327 2.95 7.87 -8.08
CA PHE A 327 3.03 8.50 -9.38
C PHE A 327 1.93 9.53 -9.57
N LEU A 328 2.28 10.60 -10.28
CA LEU A 328 1.37 11.58 -10.83
C LEU A 328 1.62 11.67 -12.35
N LEU A 329 0.63 11.30 -13.14
CA LEU A 329 0.66 11.45 -14.59
C LEU A 329 -0.26 12.58 -15.00
N THR A 330 0.24 13.48 -15.84
CA THR A 330 -0.51 14.61 -16.35
C THR A 330 -0.53 14.58 -17.87
N ARG A 331 -1.73 14.58 -18.43
CA ARG A 331 -1.93 14.61 -19.89
C ARG A 331 -1.55 15.99 -20.43
N LYS A 332 -0.66 16.03 -21.43
CA LYS A 332 -0.13 17.28 -22.02
C LYS A 332 -1.22 18.11 -22.70
N LYS A 333 -2.14 17.45 -23.41
CA LYS A 333 -3.14 18.09 -24.27
C LYS A 333 -4.07 19.06 -23.52
N ASN A 334 -4.35 18.81 -22.24
CA ASN A 334 -5.27 19.62 -21.45
C ASN A 334 -4.58 20.37 -20.30
N TYR A 335 -3.32 20.71 -20.46
CA TYR A 335 -2.50 21.32 -19.41
C TYR A 335 -3.10 22.60 -18.86
N ASP A 336 -3.55 23.52 -19.74
CA ASP A 336 -4.00 24.86 -19.32
C ASP A 336 -5.21 24.78 -18.38
N ASN A 337 -6.13 23.86 -18.64
CA ASN A 337 -7.27 23.60 -17.76
C ASN A 337 -6.87 22.83 -16.50
N SER A 338 -5.89 21.94 -16.59
CA SER A 338 -5.45 21.07 -15.47
C SER A 338 -4.42 21.76 -14.57
N LYS A 339 -3.82 22.87 -15.00
CA LYS A 339 -2.74 23.55 -14.26
C LYS A 339 -3.05 23.87 -12.80
N PRO A 340 -4.23 24.41 -12.43
CA PRO A 340 -4.54 24.66 -11.03
C PRO A 340 -4.51 23.39 -10.19
N LEU A 341 -4.99 22.26 -10.73
CA LEU A 341 -4.97 20.96 -10.07
C LEU A 341 -3.53 20.44 -9.91
N ILE A 342 -2.72 20.56 -10.96
CA ILE A 342 -1.31 20.12 -10.94
C ILE A 342 -0.51 20.93 -9.91
N ASP A 343 -0.68 22.24 -9.90
CA ASP A 343 -0.05 23.13 -8.93
C ASP A 343 -0.45 22.76 -7.49
N PHE A 344 -1.73 22.45 -7.26
CA PHE A 344 -2.21 21.97 -5.97
C PHE A 344 -1.55 20.64 -5.59
N LEU A 345 -1.57 19.63 -6.47
CA LEU A 345 -1.01 18.31 -6.19
C LEU A 345 0.52 18.31 -5.95
N LEU A 346 1.24 19.24 -6.58
CA LEU A 346 2.69 19.41 -6.42
C LEU A 346 3.06 20.38 -5.29
N SER A 347 2.07 21.00 -4.62
CA SER A 347 2.31 22.01 -3.60
C SER A 347 2.96 21.45 -2.33
N LYS A 348 3.58 22.35 -1.56
CA LYS A 348 4.06 22.03 -0.21
C LYS A 348 2.91 21.58 0.70
N GLU A 349 1.73 22.15 0.53
CA GLU A 349 0.55 21.80 1.34
C GLU A 349 0.16 20.33 1.18
N VAL A 350 0.12 19.82 -0.04
CA VAL A 350 -0.12 18.39 -0.30
C VAL A 350 1.04 17.54 0.22
N ALA A 351 2.28 18.00 0.06
CA ALA A 351 3.44 17.33 0.65
C ALA A 351 3.37 17.25 2.18
N ASP A 352 2.90 18.32 2.85
CA ASP A 352 2.70 18.35 4.31
C ASP A 352 1.62 17.31 4.75
N ILE A 353 0.56 17.15 3.97
CA ILE A 353 -0.49 16.14 4.25
C ILE A 353 0.04 14.71 4.05
N LEU A 354 0.63 14.45 2.89
CA LEU A 354 1.12 13.10 2.56
C LEU A 354 2.28 12.68 3.46
N GLY A 355 3.19 13.61 3.76
CA GLY A 355 4.35 13.37 4.61
C GLY A 355 4.10 13.46 6.12
N ALA A 356 2.88 13.83 6.54
CA ALA A 356 2.55 14.04 7.95
C ALA A 356 3.02 12.87 8.83
N ASP A 357 3.64 13.19 9.98
CA ASP A 357 4.21 12.22 10.91
C ASP A 357 5.28 11.30 10.29
N GLY A 358 5.91 11.70 9.18
CA GLY A 358 6.91 10.92 8.47
C GLY A 358 6.34 9.69 7.77
N LYS A 359 5.07 9.72 7.36
CA LYS A 359 4.41 8.57 6.72
C LYS A 359 4.99 8.27 5.35
N PHE A 360 5.01 9.28 4.48
CA PHE A 360 5.51 9.13 3.12
C PHE A 360 6.59 10.19 2.85
N PRO A 361 7.87 9.83 2.68
CA PRO A 361 8.88 10.77 2.22
C PRO A 361 8.48 11.43 0.90
N GLN A 362 8.55 12.77 0.88
CA GLN A 362 8.04 13.61 -0.19
C GLN A 362 9.14 14.07 -1.13
N THR A 363 8.82 14.18 -2.42
CA THR A 363 9.74 14.72 -3.43
C THR A 363 9.75 16.24 -3.47
N ASN A 364 8.79 16.92 -2.83
CA ASN A 364 8.75 18.37 -2.75
C ASN A 364 10.01 18.89 -2.02
N PRO A 365 10.79 19.82 -2.61
CA PRO A 365 12.05 20.27 -2.04
C PRO A 365 11.90 21.09 -0.75
N GLU A 366 10.73 21.66 -0.51
CA GLU A 366 10.42 22.46 0.69
C GLU A 366 9.97 21.62 1.87
N TYR A 367 9.71 20.31 1.66
CA TYR A 367 9.31 19.40 2.72
C TYR A 367 10.54 18.81 3.43
N ASP A 368 10.55 18.84 4.76
CA ASP A 368 11.56 18.15 5.56
C ASP A 368 11.14 16.70 5.83
N ASN A 369 11.78 15.75 5.15
CA ASN A 369 11.51 14.32 5.30
C ASN A 369 11.98 13.75 6.65
N LYS A 370 12.77 14.49 7.44
CA LYS A 370 13.29 14.08 8.77
C LYS A 370 13.93 12.69 8.78
N LEU A 371 14.61 12.35 7.68
CA LEU A 371 15.35 11.10 7.55
C LEU A 371 16.73 11.25 8.18
N ALA A 372 17.21 10.17 8.85
CA ALA A 372 18.58 10.09 9.28
C ALA A 372 19.54 9.89 8.09
N GLU A 373 20.82 10.23 8.26
CA GLU A 373 21.83 10.19 7.17
C GLU A 373 22.01 8.77 6.60
N ASP A 374 21.80 7.74 7.39
CA ASP A 374 21.92 6.32 7.03
C ASP A 374 20.63 5.73 6.46
N GLN A 375 19.53 6.47 6.44
CA GLN A 375 18.26 6.03 5.89
C GLN A 375 18.21 6.23 4.36
N ASN A 376 18.90 5.34 3.65
CA ASN A 376 18.95 5.33 2.20
C ASN A 376 17.74 4.57 1.61
N PHE A 377 17.52 4.81 0.31
CA PHE A 377 16.47 4.14 -0.46
C PHE A 377 17.05 3.24 -1.54
N LEU A 378 16.27 2.24 -1.92
CA LEU A 378 16.52 1.36 -3.05
C LEU A 378 15.31 1.35 -3.97
N TRP A 379 15.54 1.52 -5.25
CA TRP A 379 14.54 1.30 -6.27
C TRP A 379 15.19 0.91 -7.60
N ALA A 380 14.39 0.40 -8.55
CA ALA A 380 14.89 -0.11 -9.81
C ALA A 380 15.60 0.94 -10.68
N GLY A 381 15.22 2.21 -10.54
CA GLY A 381 15.76 3.32 -11.35
C GLY A 381 15.09 3.48 -12.72
N TRP A 382 15.12 4.70 -13.22
CA TRP A 382 14.47 5.03 -14.49
C TRP A 382 15.09 4.32 -15.70
N GLU A 383 16.40 4.12 -15.69
CA GLU A 383 17.09 3.39 -16.76
C GLU A 383 16.55 1.97 -16.88
N PHE A 384 16.44 1.26 -15.75
CA PHE A 384 15.86 -0.08 -15.71
C PHE A 384 14.40 -0.06 -16.19
N ILE A 385 13.58 0.86 -15.67
CA ILE A 385 12.16 0.97 -16.00
C ILE A 385 11.94 1.27 -17.48
N HIS A 386 12.77 2.15 -18.08
CA HIS A 386 12.65 2.51 -19.48
C HIS A 386 13.17 1.45 -20.45
N SER A 387 14.13 0.64 -20.01
CA SER A 387 14.77 -0.37 -20.86
C SER A 387 14.10 -1.73 -20.85
N ASN A 388 13.14 -1.96 -19.94
CA ASN A 388 12.53 -3.28 -19.73
C ASN A 388 11.00 -3.26 -19.87
N ASP A 389 10.42 -4.45 -20.07
CA ASP A 389 8.98 -4.68 -19.97
C ASP A 389 8.62 -4.95 -18.50
N ILE A 390 8.20 -3.91 -17.81
CA ILE A 390 7.91 -3.98 -16.37
C ILE A 390 6.72 -4.92 -16.09
N GLY A 391 5.69 -4.94 -16.95
CA GLY A 391 4.57 -5.86 -16.79
C GLY A 391 5.01 -7.32 -16.87
N GLU A 392 5.88 -7.68 -17.84
CA GLU A 392 6.43 -9.02 -17.98
C GLU A 392 7.33 -9.39 -16.78
N ILE A 393 8.20 -8.46 -16.35
CA ILE A 393 9.07 -8.70 -15.19
C ILE A 393 8.23 -8.96 -13.92
N LEU A 394 7.18 -8.19 -13.67
CA LEU A 394 6.33 -8.39 -12.51
C LEU A 394 5.64 -9.75 -12.54
N LEU A 395 5.11 -10.18 -13.68
CA LEU A 395 4.53 -11.51 -13.84
C LEU A 395 5.55 -12.63 -13.59
N ASN A 396 6.78 -12.46 -14.09
CA ASN A 396 7.83 -13.46 -13.92
C ASN A 396 8.35 -13.50 -12.48
N THR A 397 8.56 -12.34 -11.85
CA THR A 397 9.02 -12.27 -10.45
C THR A 397 7.99 -12.87 -9.50
N GLU A 398 6.69 -12.67 -9.74
CA GLU A 398 5.63 -13.32 -8.96
C GLU A 398 5.69 -14.85 -9.08
N LYS A 399 5.83 -15.39 -10.31
CA LYS A 399 5.99 -16.83 -10.52
C LYS A 399 7.21 -17.38 -9.77
N TRP A 400 8.37 -16.75 -9.92
CA TRP A 400 9.61 -17.18 -9.26
C TRP A 400 9.51 -17.12 -7.74
N PHE A 401 8.87 -16.06 -7.22
CA PHE A 401 8.64 -15.91 -5.78
C PHE A 401 7.79 -17.06 -5.21
N TYR A 402 6.78 -17.52 -5.93
CA TYR A 402 5.93 -18.65 -5.51
C TYR A 402 6.46 -20.02 -5.97
N GLY A 403 7.66 -20.10 -6.52
CA GLY A 403 8.28 -21.36 -6.95
C GLY A 403 7.56 -22.03 -8.12
N GLN A 404 6.83 -21.27 -8.93
CA GLN A 404 6.18 -21.80 -10.14
C GLN A 404 7.21 -21.88 -11.27
N THR A 405 7.40 -23.06 -11.81
CA THR A 405 8.20 -23.28 -13.04
C THR A 405 7.41 -22.85 -14.28
N GLU A 406 8.14 -22.37 -15.29
CA GLU A 406 7.58 -21.99 -16.60
C GLU A 406 6.77 -23.10 -17.25
#